data_357d7b6e27754bca444126de80f3ae9a
#
_entry.id   357d7b6e27754bca444126de80f3ae9a
#
_cell.length_a   1.000
_cell.length_b   1.000
_cell.length_c   1.000
_cell.angle_alpha   90.00
_cell.angle_beta   90.00
_cell.angle_gamma   90.00
#
_symmetry.space_group_name_H-M   'P 1'
#
loop_
_entity.id
_entity.type
_entity.pdbx_description
1 polymer ?
#
loop_
_entity_poly.entity_id
_entity_poly.type
_entity_poly.pdbx_seq_one_letter_code
_entity_poly.pdbx_strand_id
1 'polypeptide(L)'
;MGAKKSDFFDSRDKYLSFVNSTNEKSRIAFQLAKYLKNSKITKDAFRIFDAGTGDGSVICTLLSAVHDKFPEDPIIVVGKEISIDDINSLLNYLGYRFFEHKNLVFCITNASYREINDNRFTDCKLIKKELVGNSSFSFNQQLMNMGEVIRKNWDIKEDTSSTILRPRQKTLMVIYRKDQKIALKHLIPSKLESIPKFYDYIIASQAFRLRSPYDRTLKLVLIPLLKMLDVKGQLFFIYSSGNDFSKKLLKLFFPKINPYQFSD
;
A
#
# COMPACT_ATOMS: atom_id res chain seq x y z
N MET A 1 -22.18 -35.58 -14.56
CA MET A 1 -22.15 -34.14 -14.21
C MET A 1 -21.10 -33.94 -13.13
N GLY A 2 -19.89 -33.54 -13.52
CA GLY A 2 -18.81 -33.29 -12.57
C GLY A 2 -19.05 -31.96 -11.88
N ALA A 3 -19.14 -31.97 -10.55
CA ALA A 3 -19.19 -30.76 -9.75
C ALA A 3 -17.96 -29.90 -10.07
N LYS A 4 -18.14 -28.71 -10.63
CA LYS A 4 -17.08 -27.71 -10.73
C LYS A 4 -16.53 -27.48 -9.32
N LYS A 5 -15.29 -27.88 -9.04
CA LYS A 5 -14.58 -27.43 -7.86
C LYS A 5 -14.67 -25.91 -7.84
N SER A 6 -15.45 -25.35 -6.93
CA SER A 6 -15.48 -23.90 -6.72
C SER A 6 -14.08 -23.49 -6.29
N ASP A 7 -13.38 -22.77 -7.14
CA ASP A 7 -12.04 -22.28 -6.83
C ASP A 7 -12.18 -21.28 -5.68
N PHE A 8 -11.34 -21.42 -4.66
CA PHE A 8 -11.36 -20.59 -3.43
C PHE A 8 -11.34 -19.09 -3.74
N PHE A 9 -10.79 -18.74 -4.89
CA PHE A 9 -10.69 -17.35 -5.37
C PHE A 9 -11.88 -16.88 -6.23
N ASP A 10 -12.92 -17.68 -6.39
CA ASP A 10 -14.09 -17.32 -7.21
C ASP A 10 -15.03 -16.32 -6.51
N SER A 11 -14.89 -16.15 -5.19
CA SER A 11 -15.66 -15.19 -4.39
C SER A 11 -14.71 -14.35 -3.54
N ARG A 12 -14.86 -13.02 -3.64
CA ARG A 12 -14.14 -12.05 -2.81
C ARG A 12 -14.41 -12.31 -1.31
N ASP A 13 -15.64 -12.68 -0.98
CA ASP A 13 -16.05 -12.93 0.41
C ASP A 13 -15.34 -14.14 1.02
N LYS A 14 -15.16 -15.22 0.24
CA LYS A 14 -14.41 -16.40 0.67
C LYS A 14 -12.94 -16.06 0.87
N TYR A 15 -12.35 -15.28 -0.04
CA TYR A 15 -10.97 -14.81 0.09
C TYR A 15 -10.80 -13.93 1.34
N LEU A 16 -11.68 -12.95 1.56
CA LEU A 16 -11.63 -12.08 2.75
C LEU A 16 -11.81 -12.88 4.04
N SER A 17 -12.75 -13.83 4.07
CA SER A 17 -12.96 -14.70 5.22
C SER A 17 -11.71 -15.52 5.54
N PHE A 18 -11.04 -16.10 4.54
CA PHE A 18 -9.79 -16.83 4.73
C PHE A 18 -8.68 -15.92 5.25
N VAL A 19 -8.42 -14.81 4.59
CA VAL A 19 -7.35 -13.90 4.97
C VAL A 19 -7.55 -13.33 6.37
N ASN A 20 -8.81 -13.06 6.77
CA ASN A 20 -9.13 -12.57 8.11
C ASN A 20 -9.10 -13.67 9.18
N SER A 21 -9.23 -14.94 8.81
CA SER A 21 -9.14 -16.08 9.73
C SER A 21 -7.71 -16.61 9.94
N THR A 22 -6.75 -16.11 9.16
CA THR A 22 -5.34 -16.52 9.24
C THR A 22 -4.47 -15.42 9.83
N ASN A 23 -3.29 -15.80 10.34
CA ASN A 23 -2.27 -14.84 10.79
C ASN A 23 -1.28 -14.44 9.68
N GLU A 24 -1.60 -14.72 8.41
CA GLU A 24 -0.73 -14.46 7.25
C GLU A 24 -0.25 -13.01 7.20
N LYS A 25 -1.16 -12.05 7.32
CA LYS A 25 -0.83 -10.62 7.24
C LYS A 25 0.13 -10.18 8.35
N SER A 26 -0.10 -10.63 9.58
CA SER A 26 0.80 -10.35 10.70
C SER A 26 2.17 -10.97 10.50
N ARG A 27 2.23 -12.22 10.02
CA ARG A 27 3.49 -12.89 9.68
C ARG A 27 4.26 -12.14 8.61
N ILE A 28 3.58 -11.68 7.57
CA ILE A 28 4.18 -10.85 6.50
C ILE A 28 4.79 -9.59 7.12
N ALA A 29 4.02 -8.84 7.91
CA ALA A 29 4.48 -7.61 8.53
C ALA A 29 5.71 -7.84 9.45
N PHE A 30 5.70 -8.89 10.24
CA PHE A 30 6.84 -9.25 11.10
C PHE A 30 8.08 -9.64 10.31
N GLN A 31 7.93 -10.30 9.17
CA GLN A 31 9.08 -10.58 8.31
C GLN A 31 9.63 -9.31 7.66
N LEU A 32 8.77 -8.42 7.17
CA LEU A 32 9.18 -7.12 6.64
C LEU A 32 9.94 -6.30 7.70
N ALA A 33 9.47 -6.33 8.96
CA ALA A 33 10.10 -5.63 10.07
C ALA A 33 11.55 -6.09 10.35
N LYS A 34 11.88 -7.37 10.10
CA LYS A 34 13.25 -7.87 10.27
C LYS A 34 14.27 -7.15 9.39
N TYR A 35 13.86 -6.71 8.22
CA TYR A 35 14.73 -5.98 7.30
C TYR A 35 14.96 -4.53 7.73
N LEU A 36 14.11 -3.96 8.60
CA LEU A 36 14.30 -2.63 9.17
C LEU A 36 15.60 -2.51 9.98
N LYS A 37 16.09 -3.62 10.54
CA LYS A 37 17.31 -3.62 11.39
C LYS A 37 18.47 -2.88 10.75
N ASN A 38 18.66 -3.06 9.44
CA ASN A 38 19.76 -2.47 8.68
C ASN A 38 19.37 -1.18 7.93
N SER A 39 18.11 -0.77 8.02
CA SER A 39 17.62 0.43 7.36
C SER A 39 18.12 1.69 8.08
N LYS A 40 18.43 2.71 7.29
CA LYS A 40 18.84 4.04 7.75
C LYS A 40 18.09 5.08 6.95
N ILE A 41 17.73 6.17 7.59
CA ILE A 41 17.19 7.34 6.89
C ILE A 41 18.37 8.10 6.29
N THR A 42 18.40 8.17 4.98
CA THR A 42 19.47 8.85 4.22
C THR A 42 19.03 10.20 3.64
N LYS A 43 17.74 10.51 3.75
CA LYS A 43 17.07 11.70 3.26
C LYS A 43 16.27 12.37 4.39
N ASP A 44 15.32 13.17 4.02
CA ASP A 44 14.44 13.93 4.94
C ASP A 44 13.32 13.10 5.58
N ALA A 45 13.07 11.87 5.09
CA ALA A 45 12.05 10.96 5.62
C ALA A 45 12.35 9.51 5.25
N PHE A 46 11.82 8.56 6.03
CA PHE A 46 11.70 7.16 5.61
C PHE A 46 10.46 7.00 4.74
N ARG A 47 10.62 6.48 3.54
CA ARG A 47 9.61 6.48 2.49
C ARG A 47 9.18 5.07 2.14
N ILE A 48 7.90 4.79 2.30
CA ILE A 48 7.30 3.48 2.04
C ILE A 48 6.27 3.61 0.92
N PHE A 49 6.34 2.75 -0.09
CA PHE A 49 5.29 2.56 -1.07
C PHE A 49 4.62 1.20 -0.86
N ASP A 50 3.31 1.19 -0.65
CA ASP A 50 2.52 -0.03 -0.49
C ASP A 50 1.63 -0.27 -1.72
N ALA A 51 2.05 -1.22 -2.55
CA ALA A 51 1.39 -1.54 -3.81
C ALA A 51 0.23 -2.52 -3.62
N GLY A 52 -0.93 -2.00 -3.30
CA GLY A 52 -2.12 -2.77 -2.94
C GLY A 52 -2.25 -2.89 -1.43
N THR A 53 -2.55 -1.75 -0.82
CA THR A 53 -2.60 -1.59 0.64
C THR A 53 -3.64 -2.49 1.30
N GLY A 54 -4.72 -2.83 0.57
CA GLY A 54 -5.81 -3.63 1.09
C GLY A 54 -6.42 -2.98 2.33
N ASP A 55 -6.80 -3.80 3.31
CA ASP A 55 -7.38 -3.34 4.58
C ASP A 55 -6.38 -2.64 5.52
N GLY A 56 -5.13 -2.50 5.11
CA GLY A 56 -4.09 -1.80 5.86
C GLY A 56 -3.44 -2.61 6.99
N SER A 57 -3.84 -3.85 7.22
CA SER A 57 -3.31 -4.65 8.35
C SER A 57 -1.80 -4.88 8.25
N VAL A 58 -1.25 -5.12 7.05
CA VAL A 58 0.20 -5.30 6.86
C VAL A 58 0.94 -3.99 7.10
N ILE A 59 0.54 -2.92 6.43
CA ILE A 59 1.25 -1.63 6.55
C ILE A 59 1.11 -1.03 7.95
N CYS A 60 -0.06 -1.11 8.59
CA CYS A 60 -0.23 -0.60 9.95
C CYS A 60 0.58 -1.39 10.99
N THR A 61 0.72 -2.70 10.84
CA THR A 61 1.59 -3.51 11.70
C THR A 61 3.07 -3.16 11.46
N LEU A 62 3.47 -3.01 10.20
CA LEU A 62 4.84 -2.60 9.87
C LEU A 62 5.18 -1.20 10.42
N LEU A 63 4.23 -0.27 10.37
CA LEU A 63 4.43 1.09 10.88
C LEU A 63 4.76 1.14 12.38
N SER A 64 4.25 0.21 13.21
CA SER A 64 4.70 0.11 14.61
C SER A 64 6.20 -0.20 14.67
N ALA A 65 6.66 -1.18 13.89
CA ALA A 65 8.08 -1.52 13.90
C ALA A 65 8.96 -0.40 13.29
N VAL A 66 8.42 0.37 12.34
CA VAL A 66 9.08 1.56 11.80
C VAL A 66 9.16 2.65 12.86
N HIS A 67 8.10 2.84 13.66
CA HIS A 67 8.12 3.77 14.79
C HIS A 67 9.17 3.36 15.84
N ASP A 68 9.22 2.10 16.24
CA ASP A 68 10.22 1.57 17.19
C ASP A 68 11.65 1.85 16.70
N LYS A 69 11.88 1.78 15.40
CA LYS A 69 13.19 2.02 14.79
C LYS A 69 13.51 3.51 14.62
N PHE A 70 12.51 4.31 14.28
CA PHE A 70 12.63 5.73 13.91
C PHE A 70 11.57 6.59 14.63
N PRO A 71 11.60 6.67 15.97
CA PRO A 71 10.48 7.23 16.75
C PRO A 71 10.18 8.71 16.49
N GLU A 72 11.18 9.48 16.12
CA GLU A 72 11.05 10.93 15.90
C GLU A 72 11.24 11.35 14.44
N ASP A 73 11.70 10.43 13.61
CA ASP A 73 12.01 10.73 12.22
C ASP A 73 10.73 10.83 11.37
N PRO A 74 10.72 11.65 10.32
CA PRO A 74 9.59 11.69 9.40
C PRO A 74 9.38 10.38 8.66
N ILE A 75 8.12 9.94 8.60
CA ILE A 75 7.70 8.77 7.82
C ILE A 75 6.68 9.21 6.77
N ILE A 76 6.91 8.86 5.52
CA ILE A 76 5.94 9.05 4.44
C ILE A 76 5.54 7.71 3.88
N VAL A 77 4.25 7.40 3.95
CA VAL A 77 3.65 6.24 3.30
C VAL A 77 2.83 6.68 2.11
N VAL A 78 3.00 6.00 0.99
CA VAL A 78 2.09 6.12 -0.16
C VAL A 78 1.50 4.76 -0.44
N GLY A 79 0.22 4.59 -0.13
CA GLY A 79 -0.55 3.39 -0.41
C GLY A 79 -1.32 3.54 -1.72
N LYS A 80 -1.40 2.46 -2.49
CA LYS A 80 -2.28 2.37 -3.66
C LYS A 80 -3.39 1.37 -3.37
N GLU A 81 -4.63 1.84 -3.40
CA GLU A 81 -5.81 0.99 -3.22
C GLU A 81 -6.99 1.50 -4.07
N ILE A 82 -7.78 0.56 -4.61
CA ILE A 82 -8.97 0.86 -5.42
C ILE A 82 -10.29 0.45 -4.75
N SER A 83 -10.22 -0.40 -3.73
CA SER A 83 -11.37 -0.92 -3.02
C SER A 83 -11.83 0.05 -1.93
N ILE A 84 -13.09 0.48 -2.00
CA ILE A 84 -13.71 1.33 -0.98
C ILE A 84 -13.72 0.65 0.39
N ASP A 85 -14.05 -0.65 0.44
CA ASP A 85 -14.14 -1.40 1.69
C ASP A 85 -12.79 -1.54 2.37
N ASP A 86 -11.75 -1.80 1.57
CA ASP A 86 -10.38 -1.91 2.07
C ASP A 86 -9.88 -0.56 2.61
N ILE A 87 -10.19 0.56 1.93
CA ILE A 87 -9.83 1.89 2.44
C ILE A 87 -10.56 2.21 3.74
N ASN A 88 -11.86 1.92 3.83
CA ASN A 88 -12.61 2.12 5.07
C ASN A 88 -12.00 1.28 6.22
N SER A 89 -11.59 0.05 5.94
CA SER A 89 -10.91 -0.80 6.92
C SER A 89 -9.56 -0.23 7.34
N LEU A 90 -8.74 0.22 6.39
CA LEU A 90 -7.47 0.90 6.63
C LEU A 90 -7.64 2.11 7.57
N LEU A 91 -8.66 2.96 7.33
CA LEU A 91 -8.89 4.16 8.14
C LEU A 91 -9.19 3.82 9.61
N ASN A 92 -9.78 2.65 9.90
CA ASN A 92 -10.03 2.20 11.27
C ASN A 92 -8.74 1.92 12.07
N TYR A 93 -7.65 1.60 11.38
CA TYR A 93 -6.35 1.32 12.02
C TYR A 93 -5.41 2.54 12.07
N LEU A 94 -5.56 3.48 11.13
CA LEU A 94 -4.62 4.59 10.98
C LEU A 94 -4.60 5.55 12.17
N GLY A 95 -5.72 5.74 12.87
CA GLY A 95 -5.77 6.63 14.04
C GLY A 95 -4.79 6.21 15.13
N TYR A 96 -4.58 4.90 15.34
CA TYR A 96 -3.57 4.39 16.27
C TYR A 96 -2.15 4.70 15.79
N ARG A 97 -1.90 4.60 14.48
CA ARG A 97 -0.58 4.89 13.90
C ARG A 97 -0.25 6.37 13.99
N PHE A 98 -1.22 7.26 13.76
CA PHE A 98 -1.05 8.70 13.95
C PHE A 98 -0.88 9.09 15.42
N PHE A 99 -1.48 8.37 16.34
CA PHE A 99 -1.25 8.59 17.78
C PHE A 99 0.17 8.18 18.17
N GLU A 100 0.63 7.03 17.73
CA GLU A 100 1.95 6.46 18.01
C GLU A 100 3.06 7.29 17.36
N HIS A 101 2.91 7.66 16.08
CA HIS A 101 3.95 8.37 15.32
C HIS A 101 3.48 9.75 14.85
N LYS A 102 3.93 10.78 15.54
CA LYS A 102 3.50 12.16 15.29
C LYS A 102 3.90 12.69 13.90
N ASN A 103 5.06 12.29 13.41
CA ASN A 103 5.65 12.76 12.16
C ASN A 103 5.30 11.85 10.95
N LEU A 104 4.13 11.19 11.00
CA LEU A 104 3.61 10.37 9.92
C LEU A 104 2.82 11.22 8.92
N VAL A 105 3.13 11.07 7.63
CA VAL A 105 2.29 11.49 6.51
C VAL A 105 1.83 10.23 5.78
N PHE A 106 0.52 10.00 5.71
CA PHE A 106 -0.05 8.85 5.01
C PHE A 106 -0.83 9.32 3.79
N CYS A 107 -0.37 8.88 2.63
CA CYS A 107 -1.02 9.16 1.35
C CYS A 107 -1.69 7.88 0.85
N ILE A 108 -2.91 7.98 0.29
CA ILE A 108 -3.56 6.88 -0.40
C ILE A 108 -4.09 7.36 -1.74
N THR A 109 -3.89 6.55 -2.78
CA THR A 109 -4.32 6.89 -4.13
C THR A 109 -4.91 5.70 -4.87
N ASN A 110 -5.86 5.96 -5.77
CA ASN A 110 -6.40 4.98 -6.71
C ASN A 110 -5.73 5.04 -8.09
N ALA A 111 -4.71 5.88 -8.28
CA ALA A 111 -3.95 5.96 -9.51
C ALA A 111 -3.20 4.65 -9.83
N SER A 112 -2.91 4.37 -11.08
CA SER A 112 -2.12 3.21 -11.47
C SER A 112 -0.64 3.41 -11.14
N TYR A 113 0.11 2.30 -10.97
CA TYR A 113 1.57 2.35 -10.69
C TYR A 113 2.35 3.11 -11.76
N ARG A 114 1.91 3.01 -13.03
CA ARG A 114 2.53 3.71 -14.14
C ARG A 114 2.32 5.21 -14.04
N GLU A 115 1.11 5.64 -13.71
CA GLU A 115 0.81 7.06 -13.50
C GLU A 115 1.64 7.61 -12.34
N ILE A 116 1.69 6.89 -11.22
CA ILE A 116 2.50 7.27 -10.06
C ILE A 116 3.99 7.41 -10.45
N ASN A 117 4.54 6.43 -11.18
CA ASN A 117 5.94 6.47 -11.61
C ASN A 117 6.24 7.57 -12.63
N ASP A 118 5.38 7.74 -13.64
CA ASP A 118 5.64 8.63 -14.77
C ASP A 118 5.34 10.10 -14.44
N ASN A 119 4.79 10.39 -13.25
CA ASN A 119 4.37 11.74 -12.83
C ASN A 119 3.39 12.39 -13.83
N ARG A 120 2.58 11.60 -14.54
CA ARG A 120 1.65 12.05 -15.57
C ARG A 120 0.23 12.12 -15.01
N PHE A 121 -0.03 13.16 -14.22
CA PHE A 121 -1.32 13.31 -13.55
C PHE A 121 -2.03 14.59 -13.97
N THR A 122 -2.64 14.56 -15.11
CA THR A 122 -3.73 15.48 -15.39
C THR A 122 -4.97 15.01 -14.61
N ASP A 123 -5.65 15.93 -13.94
CA ASP A 123 -6.96 15.73 -13.29
C ASP A 123 -7.00 14.80 -12.06
N CYS A 124 -5.95 14.78 -11.23
CA CYS A 124 -6.00 14.11 -9.94
C CYS A 124 -6.62 15.03 -8.87
N LYS A 125 -7.70 14.56 -8.23
CA LYS A 125 -8.33 15.24 -7.10
C LYS A 125 -7.48 15.07 -5.85
N LEU A 126 -7.12 16.17 -5.21
CA LEU A 126 -6.44 16.15 -3.92
C LEU A 126 -7.45 16.30 -2.79
N ILE A 127 -7.38 15.41 -1.81
CA ILE A 127 -8.13 15.48 -0.55
C ILE A 127 -7.11 15.54 0.58
N LYS A 128 -7.13 16.60 1.38
CA LYS A 128 -6.29 16.70 2.58
C LYS A 128 -7.13 16.48 3.82
N LYS A 129 -6.66 15.62 4.71
CA LYS A 129 -7.22 15.40 6.03
C LYS A 129 -6.18 15.72 7.09
N GLU A 130 -6.35 16.86 7.71
CA GLU A 130 -5.59 17.26 8.89
C GLU A 130 -6.29 16.71 10.14
N LEU A 131 -5.57 15.93 10.94
CA LEU A 131 -6.06 15.36 12.19
C LEU A 131 -5.77 16.31 13.35
N VAL A 132 -6.78 16.60 14.13
CA VAL A 132 -6.73 17.50 15.30
C VAL A 132 -7.01 16.70 16.56
N GLY A 133 -6.25 16.95 17.61
CA GLY A 133 -6.40 16.26 18.90
C GLY A 133 -5.12 15.55 19.34
N ASN A 134 -5.24 14.77 20.40
CA ASN A 134 -4.10 14.13 21.07
C ASN A 134 -4.37 12.67 21.49
N SER A 135 -5.39 12.02 20.91
CA SER A 135 -5.72 10.64 21.25
C SER A 135 -6.05 9.83 19.98
N SER A 136 -5.78 8.53 20.05
CA SER A 136 -6.17 7.59 18.99
C SER A 136 -7.67 7.58 18.76
N PHE A 137 -8.48 7.71 19.81
CA PHE A 137 -9.93 7.78 19.70
C PHE A 137 -10.37 8.98 18.85
N SER A 138 -9.84 10.19 19.15
CA SER A 138 -10.16 11.40 18.39
C SER A 138 -9.74 11.29 16.93
N PHE A 139 -8.58 10.72 16.65
CA PHE A 139 -8.11 10.51 15.28
C PHE A 139 -8.95 9.49 14.53
N ASN A 140 -9.28 8.35 15.16
CA ASN A 140 -10.16 7.34 14.56
C ASN A 140 -11.54 7.92 14.24
N GLN A 141 -12.15 8.67 15.14
CA GLN A 141 -13.45 9.32 14.91
C GLN A 141 -13.42 10.23 13.67
N GLN A 142 -12.36 11.04 13.53
CA GLN A 142 -12.19 11.92 12.38
C GLN A 142 -11.98 11.15 11.06
N LEU A 143 -11.29 10.00 11.11
CA LEU A 143 -11.03 9.16 9.94
C LEU A 143 -12.28 8.38 9.53
N MET A 144 -13.03 7.82 10.48
CA MET A 144 -14.30 7.11 10.21
C MET A 144 -15.33 8.03 9.55
N ASN A 145 -15.35 9.30 9.89
CA ASN A 145 -16.23 10.30 9.28
C ASN A 145 -15.90 10.61 7.81
N MET A 146 -14.83 10.02 7.25
CA MET A 146 -14.47 10.19 5.84
C MET A 146 -15.20 9.23 4.88
N GLY A 147 -16.02 8.31 5.35
CA GLY A 147 -16.67 7.28 4.54
C GLY A 147 -17.42 7.83 3.31
N GLU A 148 -18.15 8.94 3.45
CA GLU A 148 -18.85 9.58 2.31
C GLU A 148 -17.86 10.19 1.30
N VAL A 149 -16.80 10.81 1.80
CA VAL A 149 -15.75 11.39 0.95
C VAL A 149 -15.09 10.30 0.12
N ILE A 150 -14.80 9.14 0.73
CA ILE A 150 -14.24 7.98 0.04
C ILE A 150 -15.22 7.46 -1.01
N ARG A 151 -16.46 7.20 -0.63
CA ARG A 151 -17.48 6.69 -1.55
C ARG A 151 -17.63 7.57 -2.79
N LYS A 152 -17.63 8.89 -2.61
CA LYS A 152 -17.73 9.86 -3.70
C LYS A 152 -16.51 9.89 -4.63
N ASN A 153 -15.32 9.53 -4.15
CA ASN A 153 -14.06 9.75 -4.87
C ASN A 153 -13.34 8.45 -5.26
N TRP A 154 -13.79 7.28 -4.80
CA TRP A 154 -13.23 5.97 -5.14
C TRP A 154 -14.17 5.11 -6.00
N ASP A 155 -15.17 5.72 -6.64
CA ASP A 155 -16.07 5.01 -7.54
C ASP A 155 -15.30 4.44 -8.75
N ILE A 156 -15.60 3.19 -9.10
CA ILE A 156 -14.95 2.46 -10.17
C ILE A 156 -15.86 2.42 -11.39
N LYS A 157 -15.34 2.71 -12.57
CA LYS A 157 -16.03 2.43 -13.82
C LYS A 157 -15.99 0.93 -14.08
N GLU A 158 -17.15 0.33 -14.21
CA GLU A 158 -17.27 -0.98 -14.84
C GLU A 158 -17.03 -0.81 -16.35
N ASP A 159 -15.85 -1.19 -16.78
CA ASP A 159 -15.56 -1.27 -18.21
C ASP A 159 -15.85 -2.70 -18.66
N THR A 160 -17.00 -2.91 -19.26
CA THR A 160 -17.43 -4.21 -19.80
C THR A 160 -16.50 -4.75 -20.89
N SER A 161 -15.66 -3.90 -21.46
CA SER A 161 -14.70 -4.26 -22.53
C SER A 161 -13.30 -4.63 -22.00
N SER A 162 -13.00 -4.35 -20.73
CA SER A 162 -11.66 -4.61 -20.16
C SER A 162 -11.74 -5.22 -18.76
N THR A 163 -10.83 -6.15 -18.49
CA THR A 163 -10.64 -6.73 -17.14
C THR A 163 -9.91 -5.78 -16.18
N ILE A 164 -9.66 -4.53 -16.59
CA ILE A 164 -8.99 -3.53 -15.77
C ILE A 164 -10.02 -2.61 -15.14
N LEU A 165 -10.12 -2.69 -13.82
CA LEU A 165 -10.88 -1.73 -13.04
C LEU A 165 -10.19 -0.35 -13.09
N ARG A 166 -10.91 0.68 -13.52
CA ARG A 166 -10.41 2.05 -13.59
C ARG A 166 -11.25 2.95 -12.70
N PRO A 167 -10.62 3.82 -11.87
CA PRO A 167 -11.38 4.80 -11.13
C PRO A 167 -12.02 5.82 -12.08
N ARG A 168 -13.23 6.28 -11.74
CA ARG A 168 -13.88 7.38 -12.47
C ARG A 168 -13.14 8.70 -12.28
N GLN A 169 -12.64 8.91 -11.06
CA GLN A 169 -11.84 10.06 -10.67
C GLN A 169 -10.54 9.56 -10.04
N LYS A 170 -9.41 9.99 -10.57
CA LYS A 170 -8.13 9.79 -9.88
C LYS A 170 -8.09 10.67 -8.64
N THR A 171 -7.70 10.09 -7.54
CA THR A 171 -7.71 10.78 -6.25
C THR A 171 -6.43 10.47 -5.48
N LEU A 172 -5.89 11.49 -4.84
CA LEU A 172 -4.87 11.40 -3.82
C LEU A 172 -5.45 11.95 -2.51
N MET A 173 -5.53 11.13 -1.50
CA MET A 173 -5.87 11.54 -0.14
C MET A 173 -4.59 11.60 0.69
N VAL A 174 -4.35 12.71 1.36
CA VAL A 174 -3.19 12.95 2.22
C VAL A 174 -3.67 13.19 3.64
N ILE A 175 -3.21 12.37 4.58
CA ILE A 175 -3.59 12.39 5.98
C ILE A 175 -2.34 12.70 6.80
N TYR A 176 -2.44 13.65 7.73
CA TYR A 176 -1.35 14.07 8.62
C TYR A 176 -1.89 14.73 9.88
N ARG A 177 -1.06 14.86 10.91
CA ARG A 177 -1.44 15.57 12.14
C ARG A 177 -1.19 17.07 12.02
N LYS A 178 -2.09 17.87 12.58
CA LYS A 178 -1.94 19.34 12.66
C LYS A 178 -0.73 19.77 13.47
N ASP A 179 -0.45 19.05 14.54
CA ASP A 179 0.58 19.34 15.52
C ASP A 179 1.95 18.72 15.22
N GLN A 180 2.14 18.19 13.98
CA GLN A 180 3.46 17.74 13.52
C GLN A 180 4.47 18.91 13.46
N LYS A 181 5.76 18.60 13.48
CA LYS A 181 6.82 19.60 13.42
C LYS A 181 6.68 20.47 12.16
N ILE A 182 6.78 21.80 12.32
CA ILE A 182 6.68 22.76 11.20
C ILE A 182 7.69 22.46 10.09
N ALA A 183 8.88 22.01 10.45
CA ALA A 183 9.93 21.59 9.50
C ALA A 183 9.49 20.47 8.53
N LEU A 184 8.42 19.73 8.83
CA LEU A 184 7.93 18.62 8.02
C LEU A 184 6.83 19.03 7.03
N LYS A 185 6.39 20.28 7.05
CA LYS A 185 5.30 20.73 6.15
C LYS A 185 5.64 20.58 4.66
N HIS A 186 6.93 20.67 4.30
CA HIS A 186 7.38 20.45 2.93
C HIS A 186 7.21 18.99 2.47
N LEU A 187 7.09 18.04 3.40
CA LEU A 187 6.86 16.62 3.12
C LEU A 187 5.39 16.28 2.89
N ILE A 188 4.47 17.21 3.14
CA ILE A 188 3.03 17.00 2.92
C ILE A 188 2.73 17.26 1.45
N PRO A 189 2.36 16.24 0.65
CA PRO A 189 2.07 16.43 -0.74
C PRO A 189 0.95 17.45 -0.98
N SER A 190 1.20 18.39 -1.88
CA SER A 190 0.22 19.40 -2.30
C SER A 190 -0.49 19.05 -3.61
N LYS A 191 0.04 18.07 -4.33
CA LYS A 191 -0.46 17.51 -5.58
C LYS A 191 0.15 16.13 -5.77
N LEU A 192 -0.35 15.34 -6.71
CA LEU A 192 0.14 13.98 -6.89
C LEU A 192 1.62 13.95 -7.33
N GLU A 193 2.05 14.92 -8.12
CA GLU A 193 3.45 15.03 -8.55
C GLU A 193 4.42 15.38 -7.41
N SER A 194 3.90 15.76 -6.25
CA SER A 194 4.71 16.04 -5.06
C SER A 194 4.83 14.89 -4.07
N ILE A 195 4.23 13.72 -4.35
CA ILE A 195 4.56 12.50 -3.60
C ILE A 195 6.00 12.08 -3.88
N PRO A 196 6.64 11.31 -2.98
CA PRO A 196 8.00 10.83 -3.21
C PRO A 196 8.12 10.10 -4.55
N LYS A 197 9.19 10.39 -5.28
CA LYS A 197 9.51 9.69 -6.53
C LYS A 197 10.23 8.36 -6.26
N PHE A 198 11.01 8.29 -5.18
CA PHE A 198 11.79 7.12 -4.80
C PHE A 198 11.48 6.73 -3.37
N TYR A 199 11.46 5.42 -3.12
CA TYR A 199 11.06 4.81 -1.87
C TYR A 199 12.17 3.92 -1.31
N ASP A 200 12.34 3.97 0.01
CA ASP A 200 13.25 3.10 0.75
C ASP A 200 12.69 1.68 0.84
N TYR A 201 11.35 1.56 1.01
CA TYR A 201 10.63 0.30 1.02
C TYR A 201 9.50 0.32 -0.01
N ILE A 202 9.40 -0.74 -0.81
CA ILE A 202 8.24 -1.02 -1.66
C ILE A 202 7.70 -2.38 -1.30
N ILE A 203 6.41 -2.44 -0.94
CA ILE A 203 5.70 -3.65 -0.54
C ILE A 203 4.72 -4.01 -1.66
N ALA A 204 4.85 -5.20 -2.23
CA ALA A 204 3.99 -5.69 -3.29
C ALA A 204 3.31 -7.01 -2.87
N SER A 205 2.45 -6.94 -1.83
CA SER A 205 1.77 -8.09 -1.27
C SER A 205 0.56 -8.56 -2.08
N GLN A 206 -0.14 -7.64 -2.73
CA GLN A 206 -1.36 -7.92 -3.49
C GLN A 206 -1.25 -7.54 -4.98
N ALA A 207 -0.08 -7.04 -5.39
CA ALA A 207 0.13 -6.51 -6.74
C ALA A 207 0.15 -7.59 -7.83
N PHE A 208 0.37 -8.85 -7.44
CA PHE A 208 0.45 -9.99 -8.37
C PHE A 208 -0.79 -10.86 -8.25
N ARG A 209 -1.70 -10.73 -9.21
CA ARG A 209 -2.79 -11.68 -9.40
C ARG A 209 -2.43 -12.66 -10.51
N LEU A 210 -2.44 -13.95 -10.20
CA LEU A 210 -2.11 -15.08 -11.08
C LEU A 210 -2.87 -15.12 -12.41
N ARG A 211 -4.02 -14.46 -12.50
CA ARG A 211 -4.89 -14.46 -13.67
C ARG A 211 -4.53 -13.41 -14.73
N SER A 212 -3.55 -12.54 -14.46
CA SER A 212 -3.14 -11.53 -15.43
C SER A 212 -2.05 -12.06 -16.36
N PRO A 213 -2.11 -11.77 -17.69
CA PRO A 213 -1.06 -12.13 -18.62
C PRO A 213 0.30 -11.59 -18.16
N TYR A 214 1.34 -12.40 -18.31
CA TYR A 214 2.71 -12.11 -17.89
C TYR A 214 3.22 -10.74 -18.32
N ASP A 215 3.19 -10.45 -19.61
CA ASP A 215 3.68 -9.19 -20.17
C ASP A 215 3.00 -7.98 -19.56
N ARG A 216 1.72 -8.13 -19.22
CA ARG A 216 0.92 -7.08 -18.65
C ARG A 216 1.33 -6.79 -17.20
N THR A 217 1.48 -7.83 -16.39
CA THR A 217 1.92 -7.70 -14.99
C THR A 217 3.32 -7.09 -14.93
N LEU A 218 4.21 -7.54 -15.81
CA LEU A 218 5.56 -6.97 -15.92
C LEU A 218 5.53 -5.48 -16.27
N LYS A 219 4.82 -5.10 -17.32
CA LYS A 219 4.80 -3.72 -17.83
C LYS A 219 4.01 -2.75 -16.96
N LEU A 220 2.92 -3.22 -16.35
CA LEU A 220 2.00 -2.34 -15.60
C LEU A 220 2.25 -2.31 -14.09
N VAL A 221 2.97 -3.29 -13.55
CA VAL A 221 3.21 -3.38 -12.11
C VAL A 221 4.72 -3.40 -11.83
N LEU A 222 5.43 -4.45 -12.23
CA LEU A 222 6.81 -4.67 -11.79
C LEU A 222 7.77 -3.57 -12.25
N ILE A 223 7.76 -3.23 -13.54
CA ILE A 223 8.65 -2.19 -14.07
C ILE A 223 8.40 -0.83 -13.41
N PRO A 224 7.14 -0.34 -13.27
CA PRO A 224 6.89 0.88 -12.51
C PRO A 224 7.39 0.84 -11.07
N LEU A 225 7.18 -0.26 -10.34
CA LEU A 225 7.64 -0.41 -8.96
C LEU A 225 9.18 -0.36 -8.86
N LEU A 226 9.88 -1.08 -9.75
CA LEU A 226 11.35 -1.06 -9.79
C LEU A 226 11.91 0.35 -10.09
N LYS A 227 11.24 1.12 -10.95
CA LYS A 227 11.64 2.50 -11.25
C LYS A 227 11.45 3.47 -10.09
N MET A 228 10.56 3.14 -9.15
CA MET A 228 10.31 3.92 -7.93
C MET A 228 11.20 3.49 -6.75
N LEU A 229 12.01 2.43 -6.90
CA LEU A 229 12.89 1.97 -5.84
C LEU A 229 14.11 2.89 -5.72
N ASP A 230 14.45 3.30 -4.49
CA ASP A 230 15.68 4.05 -4.25
C ASP A 230 16.92 3.16 -4.44
N VAL A 231 18.09 3.75 -4.64
CA VAL A 231 19.37 3.04 -4.91
C VAL A 231 19.69 2.01 -3.82
N LYS A 232 19.34 2.30 -2.56
CA LYS A 232 19.49 1.38 -1.42
C LYS A 232 18.15 0.83 -0.92
N GLY A 233 17.09 1.05 -1.68
CA GLY A 233 15.74 0.63 -1.32
C GLY A 233 15.57 -0.87 -1.44
N GLN A 234 14.54 -1.38 -0.78
CA GLN A 234 14.17 -2.79 -0.74
C GLN A 234 12.78 -3.00 -1.32
N LEU A 235 12.66 -3.95 -2.24
CA LEU A 235 11.40 -4.34 -2.85
C LEU A 235 11.00 -5.72 -2.33
N PHE A 236 9.84 -5.81 -1.70
CA PHE A 236 9.30 -7.02 -1.12
C PHE A 236 8.13 -7.54 -1.96
N PHE A 237 8.33 -8.70 -2.57
CA PHE A 237 7.28 -9.43 -3.25
C PHE A 237 6.75 -10.54 -2.36
N ILE A 238 5.43 -10.58 -2.20
CA ILE A 238 4.74 -11.62 -1.47
C ILE A 238 3.87 -12.37 -2.47
N TYR A 239 4.09 -13.67 -2.58
CA TYR A 239 3.35 -14.55 -3.48
C TYR A 239 3.09 -15.89 -2.82
N SER A 240 2.06 -16.58 -3.28
CA SER A 240 1.75 -17.93 -2.76
C SER A 240 2.83 -18.93 -3.18
N SER A 241 3.15 -19.89 -2.29
CA SER A 241 4.20 -20.89 -2.50
C SER A 241 3.85 -21.98 -3.54
N GLY A 242 2.70 -21.90 -4.20
CA GLY A 242 2.27 -22.83 -5.23
C GLY A 242 3.17 -22.83 -6.48
N ASN A 243 2.91 -23.74 -7.42
CA ASN A 243 3.57 -23.78 -8.73
C ASN A 243 3.03 -22.67 -9.64
N ASP A 244 3.06 -21.44 -9.15
CA ASP A 244 2.51 -20.32 -9.83
C ASP A 244 3.54 -19.60 -10.70
N PHE A 245 3.02 -18.75 -11.54
CA PHE A 245 3.78 -17.98 -12.49
C PHE A 245 4.72 -16.97 -11.84
N SER A 246 4.39 -16.45 -10.66
CA SER A 246 5.24 -15.50 -9.90
C SER A 246 6.60 -16.12 -9.57
N LYS A 247 6.64 -17.42 -9.26
CA LYS A 247 7.88 -18.17 -9.02
C LYS A 247 8.73 -18.29 -10.28
N LYS A 248 8.10 -18.48 -11.45
CA LYS A 248 8.81 -18.51 -12.75
C LYS A 248 9.40 -17.14 -13.09
N LEU A 249 8.65 -16.07 -12.83
CA LEU A 249 9.07 -14.69 -13.00
C LEU A 249 10.30 -14.36 -12.14
N LEU A 250 10.23 -14.65 -10.86
CA LEU A 250 11.34 -14.40 -9.93
C LEU A 250 12.60 -15.15 -10.36
N LYS A 251 12.49 -16.39 -10.78
CA LYS A 251 13.62 -17.15 -11.30
C LYS A 251 14.22 -16.58 -12.58
N LEU A 252 13.38 -15.99 -13.45
CA LEU A 252 13.84 -15.40 -14.70
C LEU A 252 14.62 -14.09 -14.48
N PHE A 253 14.11 -13.22 -13.60
CA PHE A 253 14.73 -11.91 -13.34
C PHE A 253 15.80 -11.94 -12.27
N PHE A 254 15.69 -12.88 -11.35
CA PHE A 254 16.57 -12.99 -10.20
C PHE A 254 17.02 -14.44 -10.00
N PRO A 255 17.79 -15.02 -10.92
CA PRO A 255 18.14 -16.45 -10.89
C PRO A 255 18.94 -16.88 -9.64
N LYS A 256 19.56 -15.93 -8.93
CA LYS A 256 20.35 -16.17 -7.72
C LYS A 256 19.57 -15.96 -6.41
N ILE A 257 18.31 -15.48 -6.46
CA ILE A 257 17.52 -15.30 -5.25
C ILE A 257 16.86 -16.63 -4.86
N ASN A 258 17.17 -17.10 -3.65
CA ASN A 258 16.38 -18.12 -2.99
C ASN A 258 15.20 -17.44 -2.30
N PRO A 259 13.95 -17.65 -2.77
CA PRO A 259 12.80 -17.09 -2.07
C PRO A 259 12.70 -17.71 -0.68
N TYR A 260 12.50 -16.88 0.34
CA TYR A 260 12.14 -17.36 1.67
C TYR A 260 10.83 -18.11 1.55
N GLN A 261 10.85 -19.40 1.86
CA GLN A 261 9.64 -20.20 2.01
C GLN A 261 9.24 -20.17 3.49
N PHE A 262 8.02 -19.74 3.75
CA PHE A 262 7.40 -19.96 5.05
C PHE A 262 6.89 -21.39 5.02
N SER A 263 7.45 -22.26 5.86
CA SER A 263 6.79 -23.51 6.25
C SER A 263 5.71 -23.17 7.28
N ASP A 264 4.53 -23.72 7.08
CA ASP A 264 3.43 -23.69 8.03
C ASP A 264 3.83 -24.24 9.39
#